data_db799a45902c0d8eef4ac88ff23748a5
#
_entry.id   db799a45902c0d8eef4ac88ff23748a5
#
_cell.length_a   1.000
_cell.length_b   1.000
_cell.length_c   1.000
_cell.angle_alpha   90.00
_cell.angle_beta   90.00
_cell.angle_gamma   90.00
#
_symmetry.space_group_name_H-M   'P 1'
#
loop_
_entity.id
_entity.type
_entity.pdbx_description
1 polymer ?
#
loop_
_entity_poly.entity_id
_entity_poly.type
_entity_poly.pdbx_seq_one_letter_code
_entity_poly.pdbx_strand_id
1 'polypeptide(L)'
;MTSKQARKTAGKVTARERARLAKATLDAERATQEKRIEDAATEFYVAADQRDGALAKVSEAESAMSRAIASLVTHDETVERIAALCGIQTSEVRRLRKLSTDTARAANASAKSTVVAAVLVEDTTSDNVAVDPVQLSA
;
A
#
# COMPACT_ATOMS: atom_id res chain seq x y z
N MET A 1 10.17 13.80 74.62
CA MET A 1 10.66 14.50 73.39
C MET A 1 10.24 13.86 72.05
N THR A 2 9.13 13.17 71.97
CA THR A 2 8.83 12.33 70.78
C THR A 2 7.64 12.75 69.95
N SER A 3 6.69 13.56 70.48
CA SER A 3 5.46 13.85 69.72
C SER A 3 5.59 14.95 68.64
N LYS A 4 6.51 15.91 68.82
CA LYS A 4 6.68 17.04 67.90
C LYS A 4 7.48 16.63 66.63
N GLN A 5 8.42 15.66 66.81
CA GLN A 5 9.23 15.11 65.72
C GLN A 5 8.41 14.09 64.88
N ALA A 6 7.57 13.30 65.54
CA ALA A 6 6.66 12.37 64.85
C ALA A 6 5.59 13.10 63.97
N ARG A 7 5.05 14.22 64.45
CA ARG A 7 4.13 15.03 63.65
C ARG A 7 4.79 15.71 62.45
N LYS A 8 6.08 16.10 62.57
CA LYS A 8 6.83 16.71 61.45
C LYS A 8 7.20 15.71 60.35
N THR A 9 7.48 14.47 60.75
CA THR A 9 7.72 13.36 59.79
C THR A 9 6.43 12.89 59.14
N ALA A 10 5.33 12.76 59.88
CA ALA A 10 4.01 12.41 59.33
C ALA A 10 3.53 13.47 58.28
N GLY A 11 3.73 14.76 58.55
CA GLY A 11 3.39 15.81 57.59
C GLY A 11 4.25 15.78 56.32
N LYS A 12 5.51 15.35 56.39
CA LYS A 12 6.38 15.17 55.23
C LYS A 12 5.99 13.92 54.42
N VAL A 13 5.60 12.82 55.09
CA VAL A 13 5.13 11.60 54.43
C VAL A 13 3.83 11.86 53.69
N THR A 14 2.87 12.54 54.30
CA THR A 14 1.57 12.91 53.66
C THR A 14 1.75 13.86 52.46
N ALA A 15 2.67 14.80 52.49
CA ALA A 15 2.97 15.66 51.36
C ALA A 15 3.55 14.87 50.15
N ARG A 16 4.47 13.92 50.41
CA ARG A 16 5.00 13.02 49.38
C ARG A 16 3.94 12.10 48.79
N GLU A 17 3.09 11.55 49.66
CA GLU A 17 1.96 10.74 49.17
C GLU A 17 0.99 11.49 48.32
N ARG A 18 0.62 12.70 48.67
CA ARG A 18 -0.21 13.59 47.84
C ARG A 18 0.44 13.86 46.47
N ALA A 19 1.72 14.14 46.42
CA ALA A 19 2.44 14.36 45.18
C ALA A 19 2.49 13.10 44.32
N ARG A 20 2.68 11.90 44.92
CA ARG A 20 2.63 10.62 44.19
C ARG A 20 1.26 10.33 43.60
N LEU A 21 0.20 10.54 44.40
CA LEU A 21 -1.17 10.35 43.97
C LEU A 21 -1.52 11.32 42.82
N ALA A 22 -1.18 12.60 42.95
CA ALA A 22 -1.41 13.57 41.90
C ALA A 22 -0.67 13.21 40.61
N LYS A 23 0.59 12.76 40.73
CA LYS A 23 1.33 12.28 39.55
C LYS A 23 0.67 11.04 38.93
N ALA A 24 0.29 10.05 39.73
CA ALA A 24 -0.35 8.85 39.23
C ALA A 24 -1.66 9.13 38.51
N THR A 25 -2.46 10.10 39.00
CA THR A 25 -3.71 10.54 38.33
C THR A 25 -3.42 11.16 36.97
N LEU A 26 -2.46 12.06 36.91
CA LEU A 26 -2.06 12.70 35.64
C LEU A 26 -1.47 11.70 34.64
N ASP A 27 -0.67 10.75 35.11
CA ASP A 27 -0.10 9.69 34.27
C ASP A 27 -1.19 8.75 33.74
N ALA A 28 -2.21 8.42 34.55
CA ALA A 28 -3.37 7.62 34.13
C ALA A 28 -4.25 8.37 33.09
N GLU A 29 -4.46 9.68 33.28
CA GLU A 29 -5.18 10.50 32.32
C GLU A 29 -4.44 10.57 30.97
N ARG A 30 -3.12 10.76 30.98
CA ARG A 30 -2.29 10.73 29.77
C ARG A 30 -2.36 9.37 29.07
N ALA A 31 -2.18 8.28 29.79
CA ALA A 31 -2.26 6.93 29.23
C ALA A 31 -3.63 6.66 28.59
N THR A 32 -4.72 7.15 29.22
CA THR A 32 -6.06 7.03 28.65
C THR A 32 -6.20 7.85 27.38
N GLN A 33 -5.63 9.04 27.32
CA GLN A 33 -5.65 9.91 26.15
C GLN A 33 -4.81 9.32 25.00
N GLU A 34 -3.62 8.83 25.29
CA GLU A 34 -2.73 8.17 24.32
C GLU A 34 -3.41 6.95 23.72
N LYS A 35 -4.07 6.13 24.53
CA LYS A 35 -4.84 4.99 24.04
C LYS A 35 -5.98 5.40 23.11
N ARG A 36 -6.71 6.47 23.42
CA ARG A 36 -7.78 6.98 22.54
C ARG A 36 -7.23 7.47 21.20
N ILE A 37 -6.06 8.09 21.20
CA ILE A 37 -5.38 8.55 19.97
C ILE A 37 -4.95 7.34 19.14
N GLU A 38 -4.36 6.32 19.77
CA GLU A 38 -3.96 5.08 19.12
C GLU A 38 -5.14 4.32 18.53
N ASP A 39 -6.23 4.19 19.30
CA ASP A 39 -7.47 3.54 18.85
C ASP A 39 -8.05 4.28 17.62
N ALA A 40 -8.14 5.61 17.67
CA ALA A 40 -8.63 6.40 16.55
C ALA A 40 -7.72 6.33 15.30
N ALA A 41 -6.40 6.31 15.49
CA ALA A 41 -5.46 6.10 14.40
C ALA A 41 -5.61 4.69 13.79
N THR A 42 -5.81 3.68 14.62
CA THR A 42 -6.04 2.31 14.17
C THR A 42 -7.32 2.21 13.35
N GLU A 43 -8.42 2.81 13.81
CA GLU A 43 -9.69 2.87 13.06
C GLU A 43 -9.51 3.54 11.70
N PHE A 44 -8.74 4.63 11.65
CA PHE A 44 -8.44 5.31 10.38
C PHE A 44 -7.71 4.38 9.40
N TYR A 45 -6.67 3.68 9.84
CA TYR A 45 -5.92 2.79 8.96
C TYR A 45 -6.77 1.60 8.49
N VAL A 46 -7.58 1.01 9.36
CA VAL A 46 -8.51 -0.05 8.98
C VAL A 46 -9.50 0.43 7.91
N ALA A 47 -10.06 1.63 8.07
CA ALA A 47 -10.96 2.21 7.08
C ALA A 47 -10.24 2.55 5.75
N ALA A 48 -8.99 3.02 5.83
CA ALA A 48 -8.16 3.27 4.64
C ALA A 48 -7.88 1.98 3.86
N ASP A 49 -7.50 0.92 4.53
CA ASP A 49 -7.26 -0.40 3.90
C ASP A 49 -8.54 -0.96 3.25
N GLN A 50 -9.69 -0.81 3.91
CA GLN A 50 -10.98 -1.22 3.35
C GLN A 50 -11.33 -0.41 2.09
N ARG A 51 -11.09 0.91 2.10
CA ARG A 51 -11.27 1.77 0.92
C ARG A 51 -10.38 1.32 -0.23
N ASP A 52 -9.12 1.10 0.04
CA ASP A 52 -8.16 0.72 -0.99
C ASP A 52 -8.47 -0.67 -1.56
N GLY A 53 -8.89 -1.61 -0.72
CA GLY A 53 -9.40 -2.91 -1.16
C GLY A 53 -10.68 -2.80 -2.02
N ALA A 54 -11.58 -1.88 -1.69
CA ALA A 54 -12.78 -1.64 -2.49
C ALA A 54 -12.43 -1.00 -3.85
N LEU A 55 -11.51 -0.04 -3.88
CA LEU A 55 -11.03 0.57 -5.12
C LEU A 55 -10.36 -0.45 -6.04
N ALA A 56 -9.57 -1.37 -5.50
CA ALA A 56 -8.96 -2.46 -6.27
C ALA A 56 -10.04 -3.35 -6.92
N LYS A 57 -11.09 -3.71 -6.20
CA LYS A 57 -12.22 -4.49 -6.73
C LYS A 57 -12.97 -3.74 -7.84
N VAL A 58 -13.19 -2.43 -7.68
CA VAL A 58 -13.80 -1.59 -8.72
C VAL A 58 -12.94 -1.59 -9.99
N SER A 59 -11.63 -1.39 -9.84
CA SER A 59 -10.69 -1.42 -10.97
C SER A 59 -10.67 -2.77 -11.69
N GLU A 60 -10.73 -3.86 -10.95
CA GLU A 60 -10.81 -5.21 -11.52
C GLU A 60 -12.12 -5.42 -12.31
N ALA A 61 -13.25 -4.99 -11.74
CA ALA A 61 -14.55 -5.06 -12.40
C ALA A 61 -14.59 -4.20 -13.68
N GLU A 62 -14.08 -2.98 -13.64
CA GLU A 62 -13.98 -2.13 -14.83
C GLU A 62 -13.11 -2.76 -15.92
N SER A 63 -12.01 -3.39 -15.55
CA SER A 63 -11.14 -4.10 -16.49
C SER A 63 -11.86 -5.31 -17.11
N ALA A 64 -12.66 -6.03 -16.35
CA ALA A 64 -13.49 -7.12 -16.87
C ALA A 64 -14.57 -6.63 -17.83
N MET A 65 -15.28 -5.55 -17.48
CA MET A 65 -16.27 -4.91 -18.34
C MET A 65 -15.63 -4.42 -19.65
N SER A 66 -14.46 -3.80 -19.57
CA SER A 66 -13.70 -3.30 -20.70
C SER A 66 -13.32 -4.44 -21.67
N ARG A 67 -12.87 -5.57 -21.16
CA ARG A 67 -12.56 -6.78 -21.96
C ARG A 67 -13.81 -7.35 -22.63
N ALA A 68 -14.94 -7.39 -21.93
CA ALA A 68 -16.20 -7.86 -22.49
C ALA A 68 -16.67 -6.97 -23.64
N ILE A 69 -16.58 -5.64 -23.49
CA ILE A 69 -16.90 -4.69 -24.56
C ILE A 69 -15.94 -4.85 -25.75
N ALA A 70 -14.65 -5.04 -25.53
CA ALA A 70 -13.70 -5.30 -26.60
C ALA A 70 -14.07 -6.58 -27.38
N SER A 71 -14.49 -7.62 -26.71
CA SER A 71 -14.99 -8.85 -27.34
C SER A 71 -16.24 -8.60 -28.19
N LEU A 72 -17.21 -7.84 -27.70
CA LEU A 72 -18.41 -7.47 -28.48
C LEU A 72 -18.06 -6.69 -29.74
N VAL A 73 -17.09 -5.78 -29.66
CA VAL A 73 -16.59 -5.03 -30.82
C VAL A 73 -15.93 -5.95 -31.85
N THR A 74 -15.24 -7.02 -31.44
CA THR A 74 -14.66 -8.00 -32.38
C THR A 74 -15.71 -8.82 -33.13
N HIS A 75 -16.95 -8.85 -32.63
CA HIS A 75 -18.11 -9.46 -33.29
C HIS A 75 -18.90 -8.48 -34.16
N ASP A 76 -18.28 -7.33 -34.55
CA ASP A 76 -18.86 -6.29 -35.38
C ASP A 76 -20.14 -5.62 -34.84
N GLU A 77 -20.33 -5.71 -33.48
CA GLU A 77 -21.47 -5.04 -32.86
C GLU A 77 -21.24 -3.52 -32.73
N THR A 78 -22.28 -2.76 -33.04
CA THR A 78 -22.24 -1.29 -32.96
C THR A 78 -22.29 -0.80 -31.51
N VAL A 79 -21.74 0.38 -31.26
CA VAL A 79 -21.72 1.01 -29.91
C VAL A 79 -23.14 1.13 -29.35
N GLU A 80 -24.11 1.51 -30.21
CA GLU A 80 -25.52 1.66 -29.82
C GLU A 80 -26.13 0.32 -29.39
N ARG A 81 -25.82 -0.74 -30.13
CA ARG A 81 -26.31 -2.10 -29.81
C ARG A 81 -25.66 -2.64 -28.55
N ILE A 82 -24.38 -2.44 -28.37
CA ILE A 82 -23.66 -2.81 -27.13
C ILE A 82 -24.27 -2.06 -25.93
N ALA A 83 -24.52 -0.75 -26.06
CA ALA A 83 -25.16 0.04 -25.02
C ALA A 83 -26.53 -0.51 -24.64
N ALA A 84 -27.35 -0.85 -25.64
CA ALA A 84 -28.67 -1.46 -25.41
C ALA A 84 -28.58 -2.85 -24.76
N LEU A 85 -27.66 -3.71 -25.20
CA LEU A 85 -27.44 -5.05 -24.63
C LEU A 85 -26.96 -5.02 -23.18
N CYS A 86 -26.05 -4.10 -22.87
CA CYS A 86 -25.46 -3.97 -21.51
C CYS A 86 -26.28 -3.07 -20.58
N GLY A 87 -27.30 -2.37 -21.08
CA GLY A 87 -28.12 -1.43 -20.31
C GLY A 87 -27.33 -0.20 -19.81
N ILE A 88 -26.30 0.22 -20.53
CA ILE A 88 -25.45 1.37 -20.19
C ILE A 88 -25.50 2.42 -21.28
N GLN A 89 -25.00 3.62 -20.99
CA GLN A 89 -24.96 4.71 -21.97
C GLN A 89 -23.85 4.49 -23.00
N THR A 90 -24.04 5.00 -24.23
CA THR A 90 -23.04 4.94 -25.30
C THR A 90 -21.73 5.64 -24.93
N SER A 91 -21.78 6.70 -24.12
CA SER A 91 -20.61 7.38 -23.57
C SER A 91 -19.77 6.44 -22.69
N GLU A 92 -20.42 5.60 -21.90
CA GLU A 92 -19.77 4.62 -21.03
C GLU A 92 -19.14 3.48 -21.84
N VAL A 93 -19.81 3.00 -22.88
CA VAL A 93 -19.23 2.04 -23.82
C VAL A 93 -17.94 2.59 -24.44
N ARG A 94 -17.94 3.85 -24.86
CA ARG A 94 -16.75 4.51 -25.42
C ARG A 94 -15.63 4.64 -24.39
N ARG A 95 -15.95 4.97 -23.14
CA ARG A 95 -14.99 5.07 -22.03
C ARG A 95 -14.32 3.71 -21.77
N LEU A 96 -15.10 2.67 -21.62
CA LEU A 96 -14.62 1.31 -21.35
C LEU A 96 -13.82 0.73 -22.52
N ARG A 97 -14.23 1.04 -23.77
CA ARG A 97 -13.45 0.67 -24.97
C ARG A 97 -12.08 1.34 -24.99
N LYS A 98 -12.00 2.62 -24.63
CA LYS A 98 -10.72 3.33 -24.52
C LYS A 98 -9.84 2.70 -23.46
N LEU A 99 -10.40 2.35 -22.30
CA LEU A 99 -9.67 1.67 -21.21
C LEU A 99 -9.03 0.35 -21.69
N SER A 100 -9.72 -0.44 -22.52
CA SER A 100 -9.17 -1.70 -23.07
C SER A 100 -7.98 -1.44 -24.01
N THR A 101 -8.06 -0.41 -24.85
CA THR A 101 -6.96 -0.06 -25.77
C THR A 101 -5.74 0.48 -25.03
N ASP A 102 -5.95 1.28 -23.99
CA ASP A 102 -4.86 1.84 -23.19
C ASP A 102 -4.16 0.73 -22.38
N THR A 103 -4.92 -0.22 -21.84
CA THR A 103 -4.37 -1.39 -21.11
C THR A 103 -3.57 -2.31 -22.03
N ALA A 104 -4.08 -2.58 -23.24
CA ALA A 104 -3.37 -3.38 -24.23
C ALA A 104 -2.07 -2.70 -24.69
N ARG A 105 -2.10 -1.37 -24.87
CA ARG A 105 -0.93 -0.58 -25.25
C ARG A 105 0.14 -0.60 -24.13
N ALA A 106 -0.27 -0.47 -22.88
CA ALA A 106 0.63 -0.53 -21.72
C ALA A 106 1.28 -1.92 -21.58
N ALA A 107 0.50 -3.00 -21.77
CA ALA A 107 1.01 -4.36 -21.75
C ALA A 107 2.05 -4.62 -22.86
N ASN A 108 1.78 -4.15 -24.09
CA ASN A 108 2.73 -4.27 -25.19
C ASN A 108 4.02 -3.44 -25.00
N ALA A 109 3.91 -2.26 -24.38
CA ALA A 109 5.07 -1.44 -24.06
C ALA A 109 5.97 -2.13 -23.00
N SER A 110 5.35 -2.73 -21.98
CA SER A 110 6.05 -3.49 -20.93
C SER A 110 6.72 -4.74 -21.49
N ALA A 111 6.04 -5.51 -22.35
CA ALA A 111 6.60 -6.69 -23.00
C ALA A 111 7.82 -6.35 -23.88
N LYS A 112 7.74 -5.23 -24.61
CA LYS A 112 8.84 -4.77 -25.47
C LYS A 112 10.07 -4.33 -24.66
N SER A 113 9.87 -3.75 -23.49
CA SER A 113 10.95 -3.37 -22.57
C SER A 113 11.66 -4.60 -21.98
N THR A 114 10.91 -5.66 -21.67
CA THR A 114 11.46 -6.90 -21.11
C THR A 114 12.31 -7.65 -22.14
N VAL A 115 11.90 -7.66 -23.41
CA VAL A 115 12.66 -8.31 -24.50
C VAL A 115 13.99 -7.58 -24.77
N VAL A 116 14.00 -6.25 -24.72
CA VAL A 116 15.23 -5.46 -24.92
C VAL A 116 16.20 -5.68 -23.75
N ALA A 117 15.72 -5.82 -22.52
CA ALA A 117 16.57 -6.13 -21.37
C ALA A 117 17.15 -7.54 -21.41
N ALA A 118 16.41 -8.53 -21.92
CA ALA A 118 16.89 -9.90 -22.07
C ALA A 118 17.97 -10.03 -23.16
N VAL A 119 17.86 -9.28 -24.25
CA VAL A 119 18.86 -9.28 -25.34
C VAL A 119 20.18 -8.62 -24.92
N LEU A 120 20.16 -7.65 -24.00
CA LEU A 120 21.36 -6.98 -23.49
C LEU A 120 22.17 -7.81 -22.48
N VAL A 121 21.62 -8.90 -21.93
CA VAL A 121 22.32 -9.76 -20.95
C VAL A 121 23.06 -10.91 -21.61
N GLU A 122 22.75 -11.29 -22.84
CA GLU A 122 23.40 -12.41 -23.51
C GLU A 122 24.73 -12.06 -24.22
N ASP A 123 25.09 -10.77 -24.36
CA ASP A 123 26.26 -10.34 -25.13
C ASP A 123 27.51 -9.97 -24.26
N THR A 124 27.49 -10.30 -22.95
CA THR A 124 28.63 -10.02 -22.04
C THR A 124 29.32 -11.27 -21.46
N THR A 125 29.11 -12.45 -22.03
CA THR A 125 29.76 -13.66 -21.54
C THR A 125 30.56 -14.37 -22.67
N SER A 126 31.49 -13.66 -23.30
CA SER A 126 32.49 -14.31 -24.18
C SER A 126 33.69 -13.41 -24.36
N ASP A 127 34.49 -13.26 -23.33
CA ASP A 127 35.92 -13.01 -23.46
C ASP A 127 36.62 -13.27 -22.12
N ASN A 128 36.93 -14.52 -21.83
CA ASN A 128 37.91 -14.86 -20.81
C ASN A 128 39.01 -15.65 -21.47
N VAL A 129 39.94 -14.90 -22.05
CA VAL A 129 41.21 -15.43 -22.59
C VAL A 129 42.02 -15.98 -21.44
N ALA A 130 42.34 -17.26 -21.55
CA ALA A 130 43.27 -17.98 -20.71
C ALA A 130 44.65 -17.31 -20.75
N VAL A 131 45.20 -16.94 -19.61
CA VAL A 131 46.60 -16.58 -19.45
C VAL A 131 47.31 -17.76 -18.81
N ASP A 132 48.20 -18.39 -19.58
CA ASP A 132 49.13 -19.45 -19.20
C ASP A 132 50.01 -19.03 -18.01
N PRO A 133 50.31 -19.91 -17.05
CA PRO A 133 51.34 -19.67 -16.05
C PRO A 133 52.70 -20.07 -16.63
N VAL A 134 53.59 -19.10 -16.81
CA VAL A 134 55.00 -19.30 -17.11
C VAL A 134 55.69 -19.98 -15.92
N GLN A 135 56.20 -21.19 -16.17
CA GLN A 135 57.16 -21.88 -15.30
C GLN A 135 58.48 -21.14 -15.36
N LEU A 136 59.01 -20.76 -14.19
CA LEU A 136 60.42 -20.44 -14.01
C LEU A 136 61.07 -21.56 -13.22
N SER A 137 61.92 -22.35 -13.97
CA SER A 137 62.91 -23.20 -13.37
C SER A 137 64.26 -22.43 -13.26
N ALA A 138 64.84 -22.43 -12.08
CA ALA A 138 66.30 -22.51 -11.83
C ALA A 138 66.57 -22.40 -10.31
#